data_106c71b62ed631283e1c1cc2d3acc71d
#
_entry.id   106c71b62ed631283e1c1cc2d3acc71d
#
_cell.length_a   1.000
_cell.length_b   1.000
_cell.length_c   1.000
_cell.angle_alpha   90.00
_cell.angle_beta   90.00
_cell.angle_gamma   90.00
#
_symmetry.space_group_name_H-M   'P 1'
#
loop_
_entity.id
_entity.type
_entity.pdbx_description
1 polymer ?
#
loop_
_entity_poly.entity_id
_entity_poly.type
_entity_poly.pdbx_seq_one_letter_code
_entity_poly.pdbx_strand_id
1 'polypeptide(L)'
;QAMREFQPALPLGVALSGGADSTALLIACAARWPGQVVALHVNHGLQSAAARFEQHCRGLCASLQVPLRISKVDARHQAGQSPEDAARIARYKAFEALALTEYAQPAIKSIAIAQHADDQVETLLLALSRGAGLPGLSAMPHRWERGGLAYCRPFLRVSGADIRRWLGEQQVAFVEDPTNTDVRFTRNRIRAQILPALQAAFPQFRDTFVRSASHAAQAQELLEELGAQDAQAVCGEDGHPRIKALQALSRARQANVLRYWLRNSYGVAPSAAQLQELQDQIAACVTRGHRIHIKVGQGFVQRSAVKLTWYNP
;
A
#
# COMPACT_ATOMS: atom_id res chain seq x y z
N GLN A 1 -1.84 -22.11 9.32
CA GLN A 1 -1.83 -21.11 10.40
C GLN A 1 -2.43 -19.77 9.92
N ALA A 2 -1.93 -19.14 8.86
CA ALA A 2 -2.38 -17.82 8.36
C ALA A 2 -3.92 -17.71 8.20
N MET A 3 -4.54 -18.75 7.65
CA MET A 3 -5.99 -18.76 7.47
C MET A 3 -6.77 -18.92 8.79
N ARG A 4 -6.17 -19.44 9.85
CA ARG A 4 -6.85 -19.54 11.18
C ARG A 4 -6.99 -18.18 11.84
N GLU A 5 -6.00 -17.31 11.66
CA GLU A 5 -5.94 -15.95 12.21
C GLU A 5 -6.73 -14.95 11.36
N PHE A 6 -6.99 -15.28 10.09
CA PHE A 6 -7.69 -14.41 9.17
C PHE A 6 -9.20 -14.43 9.42
N GLN A 7 -9.76 -13.29 9.80
CA GLN A 7 -11.20 -13.08 10.05
C GLN A 7 -11.69 -11.86 9.26
N PRO A 8 -12.10 -12.04 7.99
CA PRO A 8 -12.63 -10.96 7.16
C PRO A 8 -14.08 -10.63 7.51
N ALA A 9 -14.51 -9.44 7.12
CA ALA A 9 -15.94 -9.16 7.00
C ALA A 9 -16.49 -9.88 5.75
N LEU A 10 -17.55 -10.66 5.93
CA LEU A 10 -18.18 -11.46 4.87
C LEU A 10 -19.40 -10.74 4.29
N PRO A 11 -19.71 -10.90 3.02
CA PRO A 11 -19.02 -11.66 1.97
C PRO A 11 -17.64 -11.08 1.59
N LEU A 12 -16.70 -11.98 1.27
CA LEU A 12 -15.31 -11.67 0.97
C LEU A 12 -15.03 -11.66 -0.53
N GLY A 13 -14.50 -10.55 -1.05
CA GLY A 13 -13.86 -10.51 -2.36
C GLY A 13 -12.42 -11.03 -2.28
N VAL A 14 -12.02 -11.90 -3.20
CA VAL A 14 -10.63 -12.36 -3.33
C VAL A 14 -10.06 -11.87 -4.66
N ALA A 15 -9.00 -11.07 -4.59
CA ALA A 15 -8.30 -10.60 -5.79
C ALA A 15 -7.60 -11.77 -6.48
N LEU A 16 -8.07 -12.15 -7.66
CA LEU A 16 -7.60 -13.31 -8.43
C LEU A 16 -6.89 -12.85 -9.70
N SER A 17 -5.57 -13.00 -9.75
CA SER A 17 -4.78 -12.77 -10.97
C SER A 17 -4.63 -14.02 -11.84
N GLY A 18 -4.81 -15.21 -11.27
CA GLY A 18 -4.53 -16.51 -11.89
C GLY A 18 -3.12 -17.04 -11.65
N GLY A 19 -2.25 -16.25 -11.00
CA GLY A 19 -0.94 -16.71 -10.54
C GLY A 19 -1.02 -17.52 -9.24
N ALA A 20 0.08 -18.17 -8.85
CA ALA A 20 0.16 -19.08 -7.72
C ALA A 20 -0.48 -18.52 -6.44
N ASP A 21 -0.04 -17.33 -6.01
CA ASP A 21 -0.41 -16.77 -4.71
C ASP A 21 -1.92 -16.46 -4.62
N SER A 22 -2.47 -15.85 -5.68
CA SER A 22 -3.91 -15.54 -5.73
C SER A 22 -4.78 -16.78 -5.88
N THR A 23 -4.30 -17.80 -6.59
CA THR A 23 -4.95 -19.11 -6.71
C THR A 23 -5.01 -19.80 -5.34
N ALA A 24 -3.89 -19.85 -4.62
CA ALA A 24 -3.85 -20.42 -3.27
C ALA A 24 -4.79 -19.70 -2.30
N LEU A 25 -4.81 -18.35 -2.35
CA LEU A 25 -5.69 -17.57 -1.49
C LEU A 25 -7.17 -17.85 -1.78
N LEU A 26 -7.56 -17.90 -3.06
CA LEU A 26 -8.94 -18.18 -3.44
C LEU A 26 -9.39 -19.55 -2.92
N ILE A 27 -8.61 -20.60 -3.14
CA ILE A 27 -8.93 -21.96 -2.70
C ILE A 27 -9.06 -22.01 -1.18
N ALA A 28 -8.09 -21.43 -0.46
CA ALA A 28 -8.12 -21.42 1.00
C ALA A 28 -9.32 -20.66 1.56
N CYS A 29 -9.72 -19.55 0.92
CA CYS A 29 -10.90 -18.78 1.31
C CYS A 29 -12.21 -19.52 0.98
N ALA A 30 -12.31 -20.11 -0.22
CA ALA A 30 -13.50 -20.87 -0.66
C ALA A 30 -13.77 -22.07 0.25
N ALA A 31 -12.71 -22.81 0.63
CA ALA A 31 -12.83 -23.93 1.56
C ALA A 31 -13.25 -23.50 2.98
N ARG A 32 -12.81 -22.31 3.44
CA ARG A 32 -13.10 -21.83 4.80
C ARG A 32 -14.47 -21.18 4.93
N TRP A 33 -14.93 -20.49 3.90
CA TRP A 33 -16.21 -19.75 3.88
C TRP A 33 -17.04 -20.11 2.63
N PRO A 34 -17.55 -21.33 2.53
CA PRO A 34 -18.35 -21.76 1.38
C PRO A 34 -19.55 -20.82 1.14
N GLY A 35 -19.76 -20.42 -0.12
CA GLY A 35 -20.84 -19.51 -0.52
C GLY A 35 -20.68 -18.05 -0.10
N GLN A 36 -19.60 -17.70 0.63
CA GLN A 36 -19.35 -16.34 1.12
C GLN A 36 -18.14 -15.67 0.44
N VAL A 37 -17.62 -16.27 -0.64
CA VAL A 37 -16.44 -15.80 -1.37
C VAL A 37 -16.81 -15.44 -2.80
N VAL A 38 -16.30 -14.32 -3.28
CA VAL A 38 -16.43 -13.87 -4.67
C VAL A 38 -15.03 -13.59 -5.22
N ALA A 39 -14.66 -14.17 -6.34
CA ALA A 39 -13.39 -13.90 -7.01
C ALA A 39 -13.48 -12.59 -7.82
N LEU A 40 -12.46 -11.74 -7.73
CA LEU A 40 -12.35 -10.46 -8.42
C LEU A 40 -11.14 -10.50 -9.36
N HIS A 41 -11.37 -10.53 -10.67
CA HIS A 41 -10.31 -10.51 -11.68
C HIS A 41 -10.27 -9.16 -12.40
N VAL A 42 -9.08 -8.55 -12.45
CA VAL A 42 -8.85 -7.30 -13.18
C VAL A 42 -7.94 -7.61 -14.38
N ASN A 43 -8.50 -7.49 -15.58
CA ASN A 43 -7.78 -7.67 -16.83
C ASN A 43 -7.26 -6.30 -17.33
N HIS A 44 -5.94 -6.12 -17.32
CA HIS A 44 -5.28 -4.87 -17.72
C HIS A 44 -5.14 -4.68 -19.23
N GLY A 45 -5.45 -5.70 -20.05
CA GLY A 45 -5.37 -5.62 -21.51
C GLY A 45 -3.96 -5.45 -22.10
N LEU A 46 -2.91 -5.41 -21.26
CA LEU A 46 -1.54 -5.05 -21.66
C LEU A 46 -0.73 -6.21 -22.26
N GLN A 47 -1.22 -7.44 -22.17
CA GLN A 47 -0.46 -8.63 -22.56
C GLN A 47 -1.28 -9.56 -23.45
N SER A 48 -0.63 -10.19 -24.44
CA SER A 48 -1.23 -11.28 -25.22
C SER A 48 -1.65 -12.47 -24.36
N ALA A 49 -1.05 -12.63 -23.18
CA ALA A 49 -1.39 -13.65 -22.20
C ALA A 49 -2.68 -13.36 -21.40
N ALA A 50 -3.25 -12.15 -21.47
CA ALA A 50 -4.40 -11.74 -20.64
C ALA A 50 -5.62 -12.65 -20.83
N ALA A 51 -5.87 -13.12 -22.04
CA ALA A 51 -6.96 -14.06 -22.32
C ALA A 51 -6.74 -15.43 -21.64
N ARG A 52 -5.50 -15.92 -21.59
CA ARG A 52 -5.14 -17.18 -20.91
C ARG A 52 -5.33 -17.08 -19.40
N PHE A 53 -4.97 -15.96 -18.79
CA PHE A 53 -5.20 -15.71 -17.38
C PHE A 53 -6.70 -15.67 -17.06
N GLU A 54 -7.48 -14.94 -17.85
CA GLU A 54 -8.93 -14.86 -17.66
C GLU A 54 -9.60 -16.23 -17.82
N GLN A 55 -9.22 -17.02 -18.83
CA GLN A 55 -9.74 -18.37 -19.07
C GLN A 55 -9.42 -19.30 -17.87
N HIS A 56 -8.18 -19.24 -17.36
CA HIS A 56 -7.78 -20.00 -16.19
C HIS A 56 -8.61 -19.61 -14.94
N CYS A 57 -8.77 -18.32 -14.70
CA CYS A 57 -9.59 -17.81 -13.58
C CYS A 57 -11.05 -18.29 -13.69
N ARG A 58 -11.64 -18.30 -14.89
CA ARG A 58 -12.99 -18.83 -15.13
C ARG A 58 -13.09 -20.32 -14.83
N GLY A 59 -12.14 -21.13 -15.31
CA GLY A 59 -12.10 -22.57 -15.05
C GLY A 59 -11.95 -22.89 -13.55
N LEU A 60 -11.03 -22.21 -12.87
CA LEU A 60 -10.81 -22.38 -11.45
C LEU A 60 -12.05 -22.00 -10.63
N CYS A 61 -12.66 -20.84 -10.91
CA CYS A 61 -13.86 -20.42 -10.20
C CYS A 61 -15.05 -21.35 -10.43
N ALA A 62 -15.21 -21.88 -11.65
CA ALA A 62 -16.23 -22.87 -11.96
C ALA A 62 -16.03 -24.16 -11.16
N SER A 63 -14.80 -24.68 -11.06
CA SER A 63 -14.49 -25.90 -10.29
C SER A 63 -14.71 -25.72 -8.79
N LEU A 64 -14.49 -24.51 -8.26
CA LEU A 64 -14.69 -24.16 -6.86
C LEU A 64 -16.12 -23.70 -6.53
N GLN A 65 -16.99 -23.57 -7.54
CA GLN A 65 -18.33 -22.99 -7.42
C GLN A 65 -18.32 -21.59 -6.78
N VAL A 66 -17.27 -20.80 -7.09
CA VAL A 66 -17.10 -19.41 -6.61
C VAL A 66 -17.53 -18.43 -7.71
N PRO A 67 -18.43 -17.49 -7.42
CA PRO A 67 -18.77 -16.44 -8.37
C PRO A 67 -17.54 -15.62 -8.78
N LEU A 68 -17.40 -15.34 -10.08
CA LEU A 68 -16.29 -14.55 -10.63
C LEU A 68 -16.83 -13.23 -11.21
N ARG A 69 -16.28 -12.11 -10.74
CA ARG A 69 -16.50 -10.79 -11.32
C ARG A 69 -15.24 -10.34 -12.05
N ILE A 70 -15.39 -9.83 -13.27
CA ILE A 70 -14.27 -9.41 -14.12
C ILE A 70 -14.44 -7.94 -14.48
N SER A 71 -13.35 -7.18 -14.33
CA SER A 71 -13.24 -5.81 -14.83
C SER A 71 -12.11 -5.74 -15.85
N LYS A 72 -12.38 -5.12 -17.00
CA LYS A 72 -11.36 -4.76 -17.98
C LYS A 72 -10.99 -3.30 -17.78
N VAL A 73 -9.72 -3.03 -17.55
CA VAL A 73 -9.21 -1.67 -17.29
C VAL A 73 -8.11 -1.31 -18.27
N ASP A 74 -8.11 -0.06 -18.71
CA ASP A 74 -6.98 0.51 -19.42
C ASP A 74 -5.94 0.98 -18.39
N ALA A 75 -4.82 0.28 -18.33
CA ALA A 75 -3.72 0.56 -17.40
C ALA A 75 -2.58 1.35 -18.06
N ARG A 76 -2.83 2.03 -19.20
CA ARG A 76 -1.82 2.91 -19.82
C ARG A 76 -1.46 4.03 -18.85
N HIS A 77 -0.15 4.27 -18.70
CA HIS A 77 0.37 5.31 -17.80
C HIS A 77 0.48 6.65 -18.53
N GLN A 78 0.32 7.73 -17.78
CA GLN A 78 0.58 9.09 -18.25
C GLN A 78 2.07 9.42 -18.19
N ALA A 79 2.51 10.44 -18.93
CA ALA A 79 3.89 10.91 -18.87
C ALA A 79 4.29 11.30 -17.43
N GLY A 80 5.41 10.74 -16.94
CA GLY A 80 5.91 10.95 -15.58
C GLY A 80 5.33 10.02 -14.51
N GLN A 81 4.38 9.15 -14.84
CA GLN A 81 3.83 8.14 -13.93
C GLN A 81 4.51 6.78 -14.14
N SER A 82 4.87 6.10 -13.05
CA SER A 82 5.37 4.72 -13.12
C SER A 82 4.26 3.79 -13.66
N PRO A 83 4.55 2.93 -14.66
CA PRO A 83 3.60 1.92 -15.13
C PRO A 83 3.04 1.04 -14.01
N GLU A 84 3.87 0.66 -13.04
CA GLU A 84 3.47 -0.14 -11.87
C GLU A 84 2.46 0.60 -11.00
N ASP A 85 2.68 1.90 -10.75
CA ASP A 85 1.75 2.73 -9.95
C ASP A 85 0.44 2.97 -10.69
N ALA A 86 0.47 3.23 -12.01
CA ALA A 86 -0.74 3.37 -12.82
C ALA A 86 -1.59 2.10 -12.79
N ALA A 87 -0.97 0.95 -13.02
CA ALA A 87 -1.64 -0.35 -12.95
C ALA A 87 -2.20 -0.65 -11.55
N ARG A 88 -1.47 -0.26 -10.50
CA ARG A 88 -1.92 -0.40 -9.11
C ARG A 88 -3.16 0.45 -8.84
N ILE A 89 -3.15 1.72 -9.22
CA ILE A 89 -4.29 2.64 -9.03
C ILE A 89 -5.52 2.13 -9.78
N ALA A 90 -5.35 1.74 -11.06
CA ALA A 90 -6.43 1.20 -11.88
C ALA A 90 -7.03 -0.08 -11.26
N ARG A 91 -6.18 -0.96 -10.73
CA ARG A 91 -6.60 -2.20 -10.06
C ARG A 91 -7.47 -1.94 -8.83
N TYR A 92 -7.07 -1.03 -7.95
CA TYR A 92 -7.86 -0.72 -6.76
C TYR A 92 -9.20 -0.07 -7.12
N LYS A 93 -9.23 0.84 -8.10
CA LYS A 93 -10.49 1.42 -8.61
C LYS A 93 -11.42 0.32 -9.18
N ALA A 94 -10.85 -0.65 -9.90
CA ALA A 94 -11.62 -1.77 -10.42
C ALA A 94 -12.17 -2.67 -9.30
N PHE A 95 -11.40 -2.94 -8.26
CA PHE A 95 -11.89 -3.70 -7.10
C PHE A 95 -13.03 -2.98 -6.40
N GLU A 96 -12.91 -1.68 -6.18
CA GLU A 96 -13.97 -0.85 -5.59
C GLU A 96 -15.25 -0.92 -6.45
N ALA A 97 -15.14 -0.74 -7.76
CA ALA A 97 -16.28 -0.84 -8.68
C ALA A 97 -16.92 -2.22 -8.68
N LEU A 98 -16.11 -3.30 -8.71
CA LEU A 98 -16.61 -4.69 -8.68
C LEU A 98 -17.27 -5.05 -7.33
N ALA A 99 -16.81 -4.46 -6.23
CA ALA A 99 -17.36 -4.72 -4.90
C ALA A 99 -18.69 -3.98 -4.67
N LEU A 100 -18.81 -2.74 -5.18
CA LEU A 100 -19.93 -1.82 -4.94
C LEU A 100 -21.04 -1.90 -6.01
N THR A 101 -20.96 -2.82 -6.97
CA THR A 101 -21.98 -2.96 -8.01
C THR A 101 -23.33 -3.30 -7.37
N GLU A 102 -24.30 -2.38 -7.45
CA GLU A 102 -25.61 -2.43 -6.76
C GLU A 102 -26.44 -3.68 -7.06
N TYR A 103 -26.29 -4.26 -8.25
CA TYR A 103 -27.05 -5.45 -8.68
C TYR A 103 -26.30 -6.77 -8.47
N ALA A 104 -25.08 -6.74 -7.94
CA ALA A 104 -24.26 -7.95 -7.78
C ALA A 104 -24.39 -8.53 -6.36
N GLN A 105 -25.26 -9.51 -6.20
CA GLN A 105 -25.35 -10.30 -4.98
C GLN A 105 -24.26 -11.38 -4.93
N PRO A 106 -23.65 -11.63 -3.76
CA PRO A 106 -23.73 -10.84 -2.51
C PRO A 106 -22.88 -9.55 -2.55
N ALA A 107 -23.28 -8.52 -1.80
CA ALA A 107 -22.50 -7.29 -1.63
C ALA A 107 -21.20 -7.60 -0.85
N ILE A 108 -20.04 -7.25 -1.41
CA ILE A 108 -18.72 -7.52 -0.80
C ILE A 108 -18.46 -6.52 0.32
N LYS A 109 -18.02 -7.02 1.49
CA LYS A 109 -17.69 -6.21 2.67
C LYS A 109 -16.18 -6.04 2.89
N SER A 110 -15.39 -6.97 2.38
CA SER A 110 -13.92 -6.89 2.47
C SER A 110 -13.25 -7.54 1.27
N ILE A 111 -11.99 -7.19 1.00
CA ILE A 111 -11.21 -7.72 -0.12
C ILE A 111 -9.89 -8.28 0.39
N ALA A 112 -9.58 -9.53 0.07
CA ALA A 112 -8.31 -10.18 0.35
C ALA A 112 -7.39 -10.15 -0.88
N ILE A 113 -6.11 -9.82 -0.65
CA ILE A 113 -5.05 -9.78 -1.66
C ILE A 113 -3.92 -10.71 -1.23
N ALA A 114 -3.37 -11.47 -2.18
CA ALA A 114 -2.43 -12.56 -1.93
C ALA A 114 -0.96 -12.13 -1.84
N GLN A 115 -0.67 -10.89 -1.42
CA GLN A 115 0.71 -10.47 -1.16
C GLN A 115 1.27 -11.25 0.04
N HIS A 116 2.53 -11.66 -0.05
CA HIS A 116 3.15 -12.62 0.87
C HIS A 116 4.47 -12.09 1.48
N ALA A 117 5.15 -12.91 2.27
CA ALA A 117 6.34 -12.48 3.02
C ALA A 117 7.48 -11.98 2.12
N ASP A 118 7.70 -12.60 0.96
CA ASP A 118 8.74 -12.14 0.03
C ASP A 118 8.40 -10.75 -0.55
N ASP A 119 7.11 -10.47 -0.88
CA ASP A 119 6.67 -9.14 -1.32
C ASP A 119 6.87 -8.07 -0.23
N GLN A 120 6.72 -8.47 1.04
CA GLN A 120 6.98 -7.59 2.18
C GLN A 120 8.46 -7.21 2.25
N VAL A 121 9.34 -8.20 2.13
CA VAL A 121 10.80 -7.98 2.08
C VAL A 121 11.20 -7.12 0.89
N GLU A 122 10.67 -7.39 -0.31
CA GLU A 122 10.90 -6.57 -1.50
C GLU A 122 10.50 -5.11 -1.26
N THR A 123 9.34 -4.90 -0.66
CA THR A 123 8.82 -3.56 -0.37
C THR A 123 9.71 -2.83 0.62
N LEU A 124 10.18 -3.52 1.66
CA LEU A 124 11.12 -2.95 2.65
C LEU A 124 12.47 -2.62 2.02
N LEU A 125 13.04 -3.50 1.21
CA LEU A 125 14.31 -3.27 0.50
C LEU A 125 14.20 -2.07 -0.47
N LEU A 126 13.10 -1.94 -1.18
CA LEU A 126 12.84 -0.78 -2.03
C LEU A 126 12.67 0.51 -1.23
N ALA A 127 12.08 0.45 -0.05
CA ALA A 127 11.97 1.60 0.84
C ALA A 127 13.34 2.04 1.36
N LEU A 128 14.15 1.08 1.82
CA LEU A 128 15.53 1.32 2.28
C LEU A 128 16.41 1.91 1.17
N SER A 129 16.34 1.37 -0.04
CA SER A 129 17.14 1.86 -1.18
C SER A 129 16.81 3.30 -1.59
N ARG A 130 15.62 3.80 -1.21
CA ARG A 130 15.16 5.16 -1.48
C ARG A 130 15.34 6.10 -0.29
N GLY A 131 15.94 5.65 0.81
CA GLY A 131 16.07 6.42 2.03
C GLY A 131 14.73 6.76 2.69
N ALA A 132 13.76 5.85 2.62
CA ALA A 132 12.43 6.09 3.18
C ALA A 132 12.47 6.17 4.72
N GLY A 133 11.64 7.05 5.28
CA GLY A 133 11.35 7.10 6.71
C GLY A 133 10.37 6.00 7.15
N LEU A 134 9.92 6.08 8.40
CA LEU A 134 9.03 5.07 9.01
C LEU A 134 7.80 4.70 8.17
N PRO A 135 7.09 5.63 7.49
CA PRO A 135 5.96 5.25 6.65
C PRO A 135 6.31 4.26 5.53
N GLY A 136 7.50 4.40 4.93
CA GLY A 136 7.98 3.45 3.91
C GLY A 136 8.52 2.16 4.53
N LEU A 137 9.22 2.24 5.67
CA LEU A 137 9.77 1.10 6.39
C LEU A 137 8.68 0.23 7.06
N SER A 138 7.49 0.76 7.27
CA SER A 138 6.31 0.00 7.69
C SER A 138 5.84 -1.00 6.63
N ALA A 139 6.37 -0.90 5.42
CA ALA A 139 6.06 -1.73 4.27
C ALA A 139 4.54 -1.86 4.02
N MET A 140 4.00 -3.07 3.84
CA MET A 140 2.58 -3.23 3.55
C MET A 140 1.79 -3.58 4.83
N PRO A 141 0.69 -2.85 5.14
CA PRO A 141 -0.17 -3.19 6.28
C PRO A 141 -0.91 -4.51 6.03
N HIS A 142 -1.17 -5.25 7.11
CA HIS A 142 -1.98 -6.47 7.07
C HIS A 142 -3.45 -6.17 6.73
N ARG A 143 -3.97 -5.04 7.24
CA ARG A 143 -5.33 -4.55 7.00
C ARG A 143 -5.32 -3.02 6.82
N TRP A 144 -6.14 -2.53 5.91
CA TRP A 144 -6.38 -1.08 5.74
C TRP A 144 -7.77 -0.86 5.14
N GLU A 145 -8.23 0.37 5.19
CA GLU A 145 -9.50 0.78 4.58
C GLU A 145 -9.26 1.67 3.37
N ARG A 146 -10.10 1.49 2.35
CA ARG A 146 -10.09 2.30 1.14
C ARG A 146 -11.44 2.26 0.45
N GLY A 147 -12.00 3.43 0.08
CA GLY A 147 -13.29 3.50 -0.61
C GLY A 147 -14.44 2.84 0.15
N GLY A 148 -14.42 2.88 1.49
CA GLY A 148 -15.42 2.23 2.35
C GLY A 148 -15.31 0.71 2.44
N LEU A 149 -14.26 0.10 1.88
CA LEU A 149 -14.00 -1.33 1.92
C LEU A 149 -12.76 -1.66 2.75
N ALA A 150 -12.85 -2.71 3.55
CA ALA A 150 -11.70 -3.26 4.27
C ALA A 150 -10.88 -4.17 3.34
N TYR A 151 -9.60 -3.89 3.21
CA TYR A 151 -8.64 -4.72 2.49
C TYR A 151 -7.75 -5.49 3.46
N CYS A 152 -7.40 -6.74 3.12
CA CYS A 152 -6.58 -7.61 3.96
C CYS A 152 -5.51 -8.34 3.13
N ARG A 153 -4.38 -8.64 3.77
CA ARG A 153 -3.29 -9.46 3.22
C ARG A 153 -2.98 -10.63 4.16
N PRO A 154 -3.73 -11.72 4.09
CA PRO A 154 -3.58 -12.83 5.04
C PRO A 154 -2.24 -13.57 4.90
N PHE A 155 -1.56 -13.47 3.75
CA PHE A 155 -0.31 -14.19 3.47
C PHE A 155 0.96 -13.41 3.79
N LEU A 156 0.91 -12.22 4.39
CA LEU A 156 2.12 -11.41 4.66
C LEU A 156 3.20 -12.09 5.52
N ARG A 157 2.85 -13.19 6.21
CA ARG A 157 3.79 -14.01 6.99
C ARG A 157 4.05 -15.38 6.37
N VAL A 158 3.54 -15.65 5.18
CA VAL A 158 3.72 -16.93 4.47
C VAL A 158 4.74 -16.71 3.36
N SER A 159 5.70 -17.63 3.20
CA SER A 159 6.67 -17.54 2.11
C SER A 159 6.02 -17.94 0.77
N GLY A 160 6.47 -17.34 -0.34
CA GLY A 160 6.05 -17.76 -1.67
C GLY A 160 6.39 -19.24 -1.97
N ALA A 161 7.48 -19.77 -1.37
CA ALA A 161 7.84 -21.17 -1.48
C ALA A 161 6.81 -22.09 -0.79
N ASP A 162 6.32 -21.71 0.39
CA ASP A 162 5.29 -22.49 1.10
C ASP A 162 3.96 -22.46 0.34
N ILE A 163 3.60 -21.33 -0.27
CA ILE A 163 2.40 -21.23 -1.10
C ILE A 163 2.48 -22.19 -2.29
N ARG A 164 3.62 -22.17 -3.03
CA ARG A 164 3.81 -23.06 -4.18
C ARG A 164 3.85 -24.53 -3.79
N ARG A 165 4.51 -24.87 -2.68
CA ARG A 165 4.53 -26.23 -2.15
C ARG A 165 3.11 -26.72 -1.84
N TRP A 166 2.33 -25.90 -1.15
CA TRP A 166 0.94 -26.22 -0.82
C TRP A 166 0.08 -26.44 -2.07
N LEU A 167 0.22 -25.60 -3.11
CA LEU A 167 -0.48 -25.81 -4.39
C LEU A 167 -0.07 -27.11 -5.07
N GLY A 168 1.22 -27.47 -5.02
CA GLY A 168 1.73 -28.75 -5.53
C GLY A 168 1.11 -29.94 -4.80
N GLU A 169 1.01 -29.88 -3.47
CA GLU A 169 0.36 -30.91 -2.65
C GLU A 169 -1.15 -31.07 -2.98
N GLN A 170 -1.81 -29.96 -3.34
CA GLN A 170 -3.21 -29.95 -3.77
C GLN A 170 -3.39 -30.27 -5.26
N GLN A 171 -2.30 -30.47 -6.01
CA GLN A 171 -2.30 -30.72 -7.47
C GLN A 171 -3.05 -29.63 -8.26
N VAL A 172 -2.99 -28.39 -7.81
CA VAL A 172 -3.66 -27.25 -8.45
C VAL A 172 -2.74 -26.55 -9.43
N ALA A 173 -3.20 -26.43 -10.69
CA ALA A 173 -2.51 -25.65 -11.70
C ALA A 173 -2.71 -24.13 -11.48
N PHE A 174 -1.71 -23.36 -11.90
CA PHE A 174 -1.76 -21.90 -11.95
C PHE A 174 -1.03 -21.40 -13.19
N VAL A 175 -1.21 -20.14 -13.54
CA VAL A 175 -0.53 -19.55 -14.72
C VAL A 175 0.73 -18.83 -14.23
N GLU A 176 1.86 -19.12 -14.85
CA GLU A 176 3.08 -18.33 -14.67
C GLU A 176 3.12 -17.16 -15.63
N ASP A 177 3.36 -15.97 -15.10
CA ASP A 177 3.56 -14.77 -15.91
C ASP A 177 5.00 -14.73 -16.40
N PRO A 178 5.22 -14.77 -17.74
CA PRO A 178 6.58 -14.74 -18.31
C PRO A 178 7.36 -13.49 -17.91
N THR A 179 6.67 -12.40 -17.56
CA THR A 179 7.33 -11.15 -17.13
C THR A 179 7.96 -11.24 -15.76
N ASN A 180 7.65 -12.26 -14.94
CA ASN A 180 8.24 -12.46 -13.61
C ASN A 180 9.75 -12.77 -13.66
N THR A 181 10.28 -13.21 -14.80
CA THR A 181 11.71 -13.48 -14.99
C THR A 181 12.48 -12.29 -15.57
N ASP A 182 11.80 -11.22 -15.97
CA ASP A 182 12.42 -10.04 -16.57
C ASP A 182 13.13 -9.18 -15.53
N VAL A 183 14.44 -9.30 -15.44
CA VAL A 183 15.32 -8.58 -14.50
C VAL A 183 15.42 -7.06 -14.74
N ARG A 184 14.84 -6.54 -15.81
CA ARG A 184 14.69 -5.08 -16.01
C ARG A 184 13.82 -4.47 -14.92
N PHE A 185 12.87 -5.21 -14.39
CA PHE A 185 12.06 -4.79 -13.25
C PHE A 185 12.82 -4.97 -11.93
N THR A 186 12.90 -3.92 -11.12
CA THR A 186 13.67 -3.93 -9.87
C THR A 186 13.20 -5.02 -8.89
N ARG A 187 11.91 -5.30 -8.80
CA ARG A 187 11.38 -6.39 -7.96
C ARG A 187 11.89 -7.75 -8.40
N ASN A 188 11.93 -8.00 -9.70
CA ASN A 188 12.45 -9.27 -10.23
C ASN A 188 13.95 -9.42 -9.99
N ARG A 189 14.73 -8.31 -10.05
CA ARG A 189 16.16 -8.34 -9.65
C ARG A 189 16.32 -8.69 -8.17
N ILE A 190 15.50 -8.10 -7.30
CA ILE A 190 15.52 -8.43 -5.85
C ILE A 190 15.25 -9.92 -5.66
N ARG A 191 14.21 -10.47 -6.31
CA ARG A 191 13.87 -11.91 -6.24
C ARG A 191 14.99 -12.82 -6.74
N ALA A 192 15.61 -12.46 -7.86
CA ALA A 192 16.61 -13.30 -8.49
C ALA A 192 18.00 -13.21 -7.82
N GLN A 193 18.38 -12.04 -7.28
CA GLN A 193 19.75 -11.79 -6.84
C GLN A 193 19.87 -11.57 -5.33
N ILE A 194 18.93 -10.89 -4.69
CA ILE A 194 19.04 -10.48 -3.29
C ILE A 194 18.39 -11.49 -2.36
N LEU A 195 17.16 -11.95 -2.65
CA LEU A 195 16.47 -12.90 -1.77
C LEU A 195 17.23 -14.22 -1.59
N PRO A 196 17.86 -14.82 -2.62
CA PRO A 196 18.69 -16.02 -2.43
C PRO A 196 19.92 -15.76 -1.53
N ALA A 197 20.59 -14.61 -1.69
CA ALA A 197 21.72 -14.23 -0.86
C ALA A 197 21.29 -14.00 0.60
N LEU A 198 20.15 -13.34 0.83
CA LEU A 198 19.58 -13.19 2.16
C LEU A 198 19.20 -14.54 2.78
N GLN A 199 18.64 -15.47 1.98
CA GLN A 199 18.27 -16.80 2.44
C GLN A 199 19.49 -17.60 2.87
N ALA A 200 20.61 -17.48 2.16
CA ALA A 200 21.86 -18.15 2.50
C ALA A 200 22.49 -17.57 3.76
N ALA A 201 22.54 -16.23 3.89
CA ALA A 201 23.16 -15.55 5.01
C ALA A 201 22.29 -15.53 6.28
N PHE A 202 20.99 -15.38 6.13
CA PHE A 202 20.02 -15.22 7.21
C PHE A 202 18.75 -16.08 6.94
N PRO A 203 18.74 -17.37 7.24
CA PRO A 203 17.64 -18.28 6.89
C PRO A 203 16.24 -17.83 7.32
N GLN A 204 16.15 -17.05 8.41
CA GLN A 204 14.88 -16.51 8.95
C GLN A 204 14.62 -15.05 8.56
N PHE A 205 15.28 -14.54 7.50
CA PHE A 205 15.20 -13.11 7.15
C PHE A 205 13.76 -12.63 6.89
N ARG A 206 12.89 -13.46 6.35
CA ARG A 206 11.47 -13.09 6.11
C ARG A 206 10.78 -12.69 7.40
N ASP A 207 10.87 -13.53 8.43
CA ASP A 207 10.24 -13.27 9.72
C ASP A 207 10.84 -12.06 10.43
N THR A 208 12.18 -11.92 10.37
CA THR A 208 12.87 -10.79 11.00
C THR A 208 12.57 -9.47 10.31
N PHE A 209 12.48 -9.44 8.97
CA PHE A 209 12.14 -8.25 8.20
C PHE A 209 10.67 -7.85 8.40
N VAL A 210 9.75 -8.81 8.36
CA VAL A 210 8.33 -8.56 8.68
C VAL A 210 8.17 -8.00 10.09
N ARG A 211 8.91 -8.54 11.07
CA ARG A 211 8.91 -8.02 12.44
C ARG A 211 9.46 -6.59 12.52
N SER A 212 10.57 -6.30 11.84
CA SER A 212 11.13 -4.94 11.78
C SER A 212 10.16 -3.95 11.15
N ALA A 213 9.49 -4.33 10.05
CA ALA A 213 8.44 -3.52 9.43
C ALA A 213 7.26 -3.28 10.39
N SER A 214 6.88 -4.29 11.19
CA SER A 214 5.83 -4.14 12.21
C SER A 214 6.23 -3.15 13.30
N HIS A 215 7.48 -3.18 13.77
CA HIS A 215 7.98 -2.18 14.73
C HIS A 215 8.00 -0.77 14.14
N ALA A 216 8.39 -0.63 12.86
CA ALA A 216 8.33 0.65 12.17
C ALA A 216 6.86 1.15 12.04
N ALA A 217 5.91 0.26 11.77
CA ALA A 217 4.49 0.59 11.70
C ALA A 217 3.94 1.08 13.06
N GLN A 218 4.27 0.39 14.16
CA GLN A 218 3.89 0.83 15.52
C GLN A 218 4.47 2.19 15.87
N ALA A 219 5.75 2.42 15.55
CA ALA A 219 6.37 3.73 15.77
C ALA A 219 5.72 4.83 14.92
N GLN A 220 5.35 4.52 13.67
CA GLN A 220 4.64 5.45 12.79
C GLN A 220 3.24 5.80 13.33
N GLU A 221 2.51 4.83 13.86
CA GLU A 221 1.20 5.03 14.50
C GLU A 221 1.30 6.01 15.68
N LEU A 222 2.27 5.80 16.59
CA LEU A 222 2.55 6.71 17.69
C LEU A 222 2.90 8.14 17.21
N LEU A 223 3.66 8.27 16.12
CA LEU A 223 3.96 9.58 15.54
C LEU A 223 2.74 10.24 14.89
N GLU A 224 1.81 9.47 14.34
CA GLU A 224 0.55 10.00 13.81
C GLU A 224 -0.36 10.48 14.94
N GLU A 225 -0.46 9.74 16.04
CA GLU A 225 -1.19 10.18 17.26
C GLU A 225 -0.59 11.45 17.85
N LEU A 226 0.72 11.51 18.02
CA LEU A 226 1.42 12.70 18.50
C LEU A 226 1.23 13.88 17.54
N GLY A 227 1.27 13.63 16.22
CA GLY A 227 1.04 14.64 15.20
C GLY A 227 -0.36 15.23 15.27
N ALA A 228 -1.37 14.40 15.54
CA ALA A 228 -2.76 14.83 15.76
C ALA A 228 -2.90 15.71 17.01
N GLN A 229 -2.30 15.29 18.12
CA GLN A 229 -2.28 16.07 19.38
C GLN A 229 -1.58 17.43 19.18
N ASP A 230 -0.41 17.43 18.54
CA ASP A 230 0.32 18.66 18.26
C ASP A 230 -0.46 19.59 17.30
N ALA A 231 -1.13 19.02 16.29
CA ALA A 231 -1.95 19.79 15.38
C ALA A 231 -3.11 20.51 16.10
N GLN A 232 -3.76 19.86 17.07
CA GLN A 232 -4.79 20.50 17.91
C GLN A 232 -4.24 21.68 18.71
N ALA A 233 -2.99 21.58 19.19
CA ALA A 233 -2.35 22.64 19.97
C ALA A 233 -1.84 23.80 19.12
N VAL A 234 -1.29 23.53 17.93
CA VAL A 234 -0.64 24.55 17.10
C VAL A 234 -1.55 25.17 16.04
N CYS A 235 -2.57 24.46 15.54
CA CYS A 235 -3.48 25.01 14.52
C CYS A 235 -4.54 25.91 15.15
N GLY A 236 -4.99 26.91 14.38
CA GLY A 236 -6.18 27.67 14.68
C GLY A 236 -7.46 26.91 14.31
N GLU A 237 -8.63 27.52 14.55
CA GLU A 237 -9.94 26.99 14.16
C GLU A 237 -10.06 26.75 12.65
N ASP A 238 -9.26 27.46 11.87
CA ASP A 238 -9.15 27.33 10.41
C ASP A 238 -8.23 26.19 9.93
N GLY A 239 -7.71 25.38 10.86
CA GLY A 239 -6.83 24.24 10.56
C GLY A 239 -5.40 24.60 10.15
N HIS A 240 -5.00 25.88 10.25
CA HIS A 240 -3.67 26.34 9.84
C HIS A 240 -2.71 26.49 11.02
N PRO A 241 -1.46 25.96 10.93
CA PRO A 241 -0.49 26.07 12.02
C PRO A 241 -0.04 27.51 12.26
N ARG A 242 -0.07 27.94 13.53
CA ARG A 242 0.41 29.24 14.00
C ARG A 242 1.93 29.19 14.19
N ILE A 243 2.66 30.12 13.61
CA ILE A 243 4.14 30.14 13.60
C ILE A 243 4.72 30.15 15.00
N LYS A 244 4.21 30.99 15.92
CA LYS A 244 4.69 31.03 17.30
C LYS A 244 4.44 29.73 18.06
N ALA A 245 3.32 29.05 17.82
CA ALA A 245 3.02 27.78 18.43
C ALA A 245 3.96 26.68 17.91
N LEU A 246 4.28 26.69 16.61
CA LEU A 246 5.29 25.80 16.03
C LEU A 246 6.68 26.05 16.65
N GLN A 247 7.09 27.32 16.81
CA GLN A 247 8.38 27.70 17.42
C GLN A 247 8.54 27.22 18.86
N ALA A 248 7.45 27.00 19.59
CA ALA A 248 7.47 26.46 20.95
C ALA A 248 7.71 24.94 21.02
N LEU A 249 7.58 24.23 19.89
CA LEU A 249 7.84 22.80 19.82
C LEU A 249 9.33 22.52 19.56
N SER A 250 9.80 21.34 20.01
CA SER A 250 11.12 20.84 19.58
C SER A 250 11.14 20.61 18.06
N ARG A 251 12.32 20.69 17.43
CA ARG A 251 12.45 20.46 15.97
C ARG A 251 11.85 19.12 15.53
N ALA A 252 11.99 18.07 16.32
CA ALA A 252 11.40 16.77 16.00
C ALA A 252 9.87 16.82 15.97
N ARG A 253 9.25 17.49 16.97
CA ARG A 253 7.78 17.65 17.01
C ARG A 253 7.30 18.61 15.91
N GLN A 254 8.04 19.69 15.63
CA GLN A 254 7.74 20.54 14.46
C GLN A 254 7.72 19.74 13.16
N ALA A 255 8.76 18.91 12.93
CA ALA A 255 8.84 18.07 11.74
C ALA A 255 7.66 17.11 11.65
N ASN A 256 7.27 16.50 12.77
CA ASN A 256 6.16 15.53 12.81
C ASN A 256 4.81 16.20 12.54
N VAL A 257 4.50 17.29 13.22
CA VAL A 257 3.22 18.00 13.04
C VAL A 257 3.09 18.64 11.66
N LEU A 258 4.19 19.15 11.07
CA LEU A 258 4.18 19.67 9.71
C LEU A 258 3.91 18.57 8.66
N ARG A 259 4.51 17.39 8.83
CA ARG A 259 4.18 16.23 7.98
C ARG A 259 2.72 15.79 8.13
N TYR A 260 2.25 15.72 9.38
CA TYR A 260 0.87 15.38 9.69
C TYR A 260 -0.10 16.37 9.04
N TRP A 261 0.09 17.66 9.25
CA TRP A 261 -0.75 18.73 8.69
C TRP A 261 -0.79 18.68 7.16
N LEU A 262 0.37 18.65 6.48
CA LEU A 262 0.45 18.63 5.02
C LEU A 262 -0.20 17.38 4.43
N ARG A 263 0.01 16.22 5.05
CA ARG A 263 -0.57 14.95 4.59
C ARG A 263 -2.08 14.92 4.75
N ASN A 264 -2.59 15.28 5.92
CA ASN A 264 -4.01 15.13 6.24
C ASN A 264 -4.88 16.22 5.62
N SER A 265 -4.37 17.46 5.53
CA SER A 265 -5.14 18.57 4.95
C SER A 265 -5.04 18.63 3.43
N TYR A 266 -3.92 18.20 2.83
CA TYR A 266 -3.64 18.42 1.40
C TYR A 266 -3.17 17.15 0.66
N GLY A 267 -2.99 16.02 1.33
CA GLY A 267 -2.47 14.80 0.72
C GLY A 267 -1.01 14.89 0.26
N VAL A 268 -0.24 15.82 0.81
CA VAL A 268 1.12 16.17 0.34
C VAL A 268 2.16 15.73 1.37
N ALA A 269 3.29 15.18 0.90
CA ALA A 269 4.43 14.81 1.74
C ALA A 269 5.67 15.64 1.35
N PRO A 270 6.25 16.40 2.29
CA PRO A 270 7.50 17.12 2.04
C PRO A 270 8.69 16.14 2.00
N SER A 271 9.68 16.42 1.15
CA SER A 271 10.97 15.77 1.25
C SER A 271 11.72 16.19 2.53
N ALA A 272 12.77 15.45 2.91
CA ALA A 272 13.58 15.81 4.07
C ALA A 272 14.17 17.22 3.95
N ALA A 273 14.70 17.57 2.76
CA ALA A 273 15.27 18.89 2.50
C ALA A 273 14.21 20.01 2.57
N GLN A 274 13.02 19.79 1.96
CA GLN A 274 11.93 20.76 2.01
C GLN A 274 11.45 21.01 3.45
N LEU A 275 11.37 19.95 4.23
CA LEU A 275 10.94 20.06 5.63
C LEU A 275 11.98 20.77 6.48
N GLN A 276 13.26 20.49 6.29
CA GLN A 276 14.34 21.16 6.99
C GLN A 276 14.35 22.66 6.68
N GLU A 277 14.28 23.02 5.40
CA GLU A 277 14.21 24.42 4.97
C GLU A 277 13.00 25.12 5.57
N LEU A 278 11.82 24.49 5.58
CA LEU A 278 10.62 25.03 6.21
C LEU A 278 10.83 25.29 7.72
N GLN A 279 11.46 24.37 8.42
CA GLN A 279 11.78 24.55 9.84
C GLN A 279 12.79 25.68 10.11
N ASP A 280 13.77 25.84 9.22
CA ASP A 280 14.77 26.89 9.35
C ASP A 280 14.13 28.27 9.11
N GLN A 281 13.24 28.38 8.12
CA GLN A 281 12.48 29.60 7.90
C GLN A 281 11.46 29.91 9.01
N ILE A 282 10.84 28.90 9.59
CA ILE A 282 9.99 29.07 10.78
C ILE A 282 10.82 29.60 11.95
N ALA A 283 12.00 29.04 12.21
CA ALA A 283 12.88 29.50 13.30
C ALA A 283 13.36 30.93 13.09
N ALA A 284 13.70 31.31 11.86
CA ALA A 284 14.12 32.65 11.48
C ALA A 284 12.97 33.69 11.47
N CYS A 285 11.71 33.25 11.60
CA CYS A 285 10.54 34.12 11.50
C CYS A 285 10.27 34.88 12.81
N VAL A 286 11.15 35.82 13.13
CA VAL A 286 11.07 36.68 14.35
C VAL A 286 10.42 38.05 14.12
N THR A 287 10.31 38.50 12.85
CA THR A 287 9.74 39.79 12.47
C THR A 287 8.48 39.65 11.63
N ARG A 288 7.64 40.69 11.59
CA ARG A 288 6.43 40.71 10.74
C ARG A 288 6.73 40.65 9.25
N GLY A 289 7.90 41.14 8.81
CA GLY A 289 8.29 41.18 7.40
C GLY A 289 8.92 39.90 6.85
N HIS A 290 9.24 38.92 7.71
CA HIS A 290 9.85 37.64 7.26
C HIS A 290 8.89 36.86 6.37
N ARG A 291 9.35 36.46 5.20
CA ARG A 291 8.56 35.70 4.22
C ARG A 291 8.95 34.23 4.31
N ILE A 292 7.95 33.34 4.31
CA ILE A 292 8.12 31.88 4.13
C ILE A 292 7.41 31.52 2.83
N HIS A 293 8.14 30.89 1.89
CA HIS A 293 7.59 30.45 0.62
C HIS A 293 8.42 29.26 0.10
N ILE A 294 7.94 28.03 0.33
CA ILE A 294 8.66 26.81 0.06
C ILE A 294 7.79 25.86 -0.76
N LYS A 295 8.34 25.35 -1.87
CA LYS A 295 7.66 24.36 -2.70
C LYS A 295 7.56 23.03 -1.95
N VAL A 296 6.32 22.50 -1.82
CA VAL A 296 6.05 21.19 -1.23
C VAL A 296 5.03 20.45 -2.09
N GLY A 297 5.43 19.35 -2.67
CA GLY A 297 4.61 18.60 -3.63
C GLY A 297 4.36 19.45 -4.89
N GLN A 298 3.11 19.58 -5.28
CA GLN A 298 2.68 20.39 -6.45
C GLN A 298 2.36 21.84 -6.08
N GLY A 299 2.45 22.20 -4.80
CA GLY A 299 2.11 23.53 -4.31
C GLY A 299 3.19 24.16 -3.45
N PHE A 300 2.80 25.17 -2.68
CA PHE A 300 3.72 25.96 -1.86
C PHE A 300 3.16 26.13 -0.44
N VAL A 301 4.04 25.95 0.56
CA VAL A 301 3.82 26.42 1.91
C VAL A 301 4.24 27.88 1.98
N GLN A 302 3.36 28.76 2.45
CA GLN A 302 3.65 30.16 2.62
C GLN A 302 3.20 30.68 3.99
N ARG A 303 3.82 31.79 4.40
CA ARG A 303 3.34 32.54 5.54
C ARG A 303 2.15 33.42 5.13
N SER A 304 1.06 33.34 5.88
CA SER A 304 -0.08 34.24 5.84
C SER A 304 -0.29 34.88 7.22
N ALA A 305 0.13 36.13 7.40
CA ALA A 305 0.13 36.83 8.68
C ALA A 305 0.91 36.06 9.78
N VAL A 306 0.22 35.41 10.73
CA VAL A 306 0.81 34.68 11.87
C VAL A 306 0.81 33.16 11.72
N LYS A 307 0.35 32.67 10.57
CA LYS A 307 0.14 31.24 10.31
C LYS A 307 0.77 30.78 8.99
N LEU A 308 0.89 29.48 8.81
CA LEU A 308 1.27 28.84 7.55
C LEU A 308 0.01 28.43 6.79
N THR A 309 0.05 28.57 5.48
CA THR A 309 -0.95 28.06 4.53
C THR A 309 -0.25 27.27 3.44
N TRP A 310 -0.95 26.34 2.81
CA TRP A 310 -0.49 25.66 1.60
C TRP A 310 -1.48 25.93 0.47
N TYR A 311 -0.98 26.14 -0.74
CA TYR A 311 -1.80 26.34 -1.94
C TYR A 311 -1.18 25.66 -3.15
N ASN A 312 -1.98 25.30 -4.11
CA ASN A 312 -1.58 24.84 -5.43
C ASN A 312 -1.91 25.95 -6.43
N PRO A 313 -0.90 26.52 -7.15
CA PRO A 313 -1.10 27.61 -8.10
C PRO A 313 -1.89 27.21 -9.33
#